data_4088f1ba75deae4dbb02b3b1e8f24dc0
#
_entry.id   4088f1ba75deae4dbb02b3b1e8f24dc0
#
_cell.length_a   1.000
_cell.length_b   1.000
_cell.length_c   1.000
_cell.angle_alpha   90.00
_cell.angle_beta   90.00
_cell.angle_gamma   90.00
#
_symmetry.space_group_name_H-M   'P 1'
#
loop_
_entity.id
_entity.type
_entity.pdbx_description
1 polymer ?
#
loop_
_entity_poly.entity_id
_entity_poly.type
_entity_poly.pdbx_seq_one_letter_code
_entity_poly.pdbx_strand_id
1 'polypeptide(L)'
;NPKYIKNIFLEGYKLSFCAINRNYGTANIIKKPDSTVPGGVWKISSSDEKELDYYEGFPIKYTKDFFTINDEKIMFYIIKRQYSFKPPQRWYVDIINQGYKDCNIDREYLKKRLRRYNVDL
;
A
#
# COMPACT_ATOMS: atom_id res chain seq x y z
N ASN A 1 16.22 -7.61 10.17
CA ASN A 1 16.38 -6.39 9.37
C ASN A 1 15.77 -6.57 7.97
N PRO A 2 14.73 -5.79 7.63
CA PRO A 2 14.15 -5.83 6.30
C PRO A 2 15.18 -5.46 5.22
N LYS A 3 15.13 -6.16 4.11
CA LYS A 3 16.07 -5.93 3.02
C LYS A 3 15.30 -5.68 1.72
N TYR A 4 15.55 -4.52 1.11
CA TYR A 4 14.97 -4.18 -0.17
C TYR A 4 15.48 -5.12 -1.26
N ILE A 5 14.57 -5.62 -2.09
CA ILE A 5 14.90 -6.56 -3.18
C ILE A 5 14.72 -5.92 -4.55
N LYS A 6 13.50 -5.44 -4.84
CA LYS A 6 13.18 -4.92 -6.17
C LYS A 6 11.84 -4.19 -6.15
N ASN A 7 11.55 -3.47 -7.23
CA ASN A 7 10.22 -2.92 -7.47
C ASN A 7 9.43 -3.84 -8.38
N ILE A 8 8.11 -3.83 -8.20
CA ILE A 8 7.17 -4.58 -9.03
C ILE A 8 5.97 -3.71 -9.37
N PHE A 9 5.18 -4.19 -10.32
CA PHE A 9 3.85 -3.64 -10.60
C PHE A 9 2.82 -4.72 -10.31
N LEU A 10 1.91 -4.46 -9.39
CA LEU A 10 0.82 -5.38 -9.08
C LEU A 10 -0.36 -5.06 -9.99
N GLU A 11 -0.64 -5.96 -10.92
CA GLU A 11 -1.71 -5.79 -11.89
C GLU A 11 -3.07 -6.10 -11.31
N GLY A 12 -4.09 -5.39 -11.77
CA GLY A 12 -5.47 -5.61 -11.35
C GLY A 12 -5.85 -4.90 -10.06
N TYR A 13 -5.04 -3.96 -9.60
CA TYR A 13 -5.29 -3.19 -8.39
C TYR A 13 -4.99 -1.72 -8.60
N LYS A 14 -5.55 -0.87 -7.76
CA LYS A 14 -5.20 0.55 -7.69
C LYS A 14 -5.11 1.02 -6.26
N LEU A 15 -4.27 2.02 -6.00
CA LEU A 15 -4.15 2.66 -4.69
C LEU A 15 -5.40 3.46 -4.40
N SER A 16 -5.89 3.33 -3.16
CA SER A 16 -7.07 4.00 -2.68
C SER A 16 -6.86 4.42 -1.22
N PHE A 17 -7.69 5.34 -0.74
CA PHE A 17 -7.70 5.75 0.65
C PHE A 17 -9.12 5.63 1.18
N CYS A 18 -9.27 5.03 2.35
CA CYS A 18 -10.59 4.67 2.87
C CYS A 18 -10.76 5.03 4.34
N ALA A 19 -12.02 5.07 4.77
CA ALA A 19 -12.43 5.58 6.06
C ALA A 19 -12.46 4.49 7.16
N ILE A 20 -11.42 3.65 7.24
CA ILE A 20 -11.30 2.71 8.35
C ILE A 20 -10.96 3.44 9.65
N ASN A 21 -10.33 4.59 9.54
CA ASN A 21 -10.03 5.50 10.63
C ASN A 21 -10.92 6.73 10.51
N ARG A 22 -11.41 7.27 11.64
CA ARG A 22 -12.27 8.45 11.62
C ARG A 22 -11.54 9.73 11.23
N ASN A 23 -10.26 9.81 11.53
CA ASN A 23 -9.52 11.06 11.46
C ASN A 23 -8.89 11.31 10.10
N TYR A 24 -8.58 10.24 9.34
CA TYR A 24 -7.91 10.39 8.05
C TYR A 24 -8.13 9.17 7.16
N GLY A 25 -7.90 9.37 5.87
CA GLY A 25 -7.94 8.27 4.91
C GLY A 25 -6.74 7.35 5.07
N THR A 26 -6.99 6.05 5.13
CA THR A 26 -5.98 5.02 5.28
C THR A 26 -5.72 4.36 3.93
N ALA A 27 -4.45 4.15 3.59
CA ALA A 27 -4.07 3.57 2.31
C ALA A 27 -4.52 2.12 2.20
N ASN A 28 -5.02 1.79 1.04
CA ASN A 28 -5.41 0.44 0.68
C ASN A 28 -5.20 0.25 -0.82
N ILE A 29 -5.26 -0.98 -1.28
CA ILE A 29 -5.37 -1.27 -2.71
C ILE A 29 -6.68 -1.98 -2.95
N ILE A 30 -7.36 -1.61 -4.02
CA ILE A 30 -8.64 -2.20 -4.38
C ILE A 30 -8.55 -2.81 -5.77
N LYS A 31 -9.33 -3.85 -6.01
CA LYS A 31 -9.34 -4.50 -7.32
C LYS A 31 -9.88 -3.54 -8.38
N LYS A 32 -9.12 -3.41 -9.45
CA LYS A 32 -9.49 -2.59 -10.60
C LYS A 32 -8.84 -3.20 -11.85
N PRO A 33 -9.64 -3.89 -12.70
CA PRO A 33 -9.11 -4.41 -13.96
C PRO A 33 -8.47 -3.28 -14.76
N ASP A 34 -7.40 -3.59 -15.47
CA ASP A 34 -6.63 -2.66 -16.31
C ASP A 34 -5.87 -1.57 -15.54
N SER A 35 -5.76 -1.71 -14.22
CA SER A 35 -4.95 -0.83 -13.39
C SER A 35 -3.76 -1.58 -12.81
N THR A 36 -2.72 -0.84 -12.42
CA THR A 36 -1.54 -1.40 -11.75
C THR A 36 -1.13 -0.51 -10.60
N VAL A 37 -0.52 -1.12 -9.58
CA VAL A 37 0.05 -0.39 -8.45
C VAL A 37 1.54 -0.67 -8.39
N PRO A 38 2.40 0.35 -8.38
CA PRO A 38 3.82 0.14 -8.16
C PRO A 38 4.10 -0.15 -6.69
N GLY A 39 5.07 -0.98 -6.42
CA GLY A 39 5.46 -1.28 -5.06
C GLY A 39 6.86 -1.80 -4.93
N GLY A 40 7.42 -1.70 -3.74
CA GLY A 40 8.71 -2.28 -3.40
C GLY A 40 8.54 -3.64 -2.74
N VAL A 41 9.41 -4.58 -3.08
CA VAL A 41 9.44 -5.90 -2.47
C VAL A 41 10.61 -5.96 -1.48
N TRP A 42 10.30 -6.40 -0.28
CA TRP A 42 11.26 -6.48 0.81
C TRP A 42 11.34 -7.90 1.34
N LYS A 43 12.54 -8.35 1.62
CA LYS A 43 12.74 -9.61 2.33
C LYS A 43 12.71 -9.32 3.81
N ILE A 44 11.85 -10.05 4.54
CA ILE A 44 11.69 -9.88 5.98
C ILE A 44 11.79 -11.22 6.70
N SER A 45 12.21 -11.17 7.96
CA SER A 45 12.24 -12.34 8.81
C SER A 45 10.88 -12.61 9.43
N SER A 46 10.71 -13.77 10.08
CA SER A 46 9.48 -14.09 10.81
C SER A 46 9.21 -13.08 11.93
N SER A 47 10.25 -12.60 12.60
CA SER A 47 10.09 -11.60 13.66
C SER A 47 9.71 -10.23 13.08
N ASP A 48 10.28 -9.86 11.93
CA ASP A 48 9.88 -8.64 11.22
C ASP A 48 8.40 -8.70 10.83
N GLU A 49 7.95 -9.85 10.35
CA GLU A 49 6.55 -10.03 9.95
C GLU A 49 5.62 -9.88 11.14
N LYS A 50 5.98 -10.41 12.31
CA LYS A 50 5.18 -10.25 13.52
C LYS A 50 5.04 -8.79 13.93
N GLU A 51 6.12 -8.01 13.82
CA GLU A 51 6.08 -6.59 14.11
C GLU A 51 5.17 -5.85 13.14
N LEU A 52 5.25 -6.17 11.84
CA LEU A 52 4.37 -5.59 10.84
C LEU A 52 2.91 -5.97 11.07
N ASP A 53 2.64 -7.23 11.43
CA ASP A 53 1.29 -7.69 11.74
C ASP A 53 0.67 -6.84 12.86
N TYR A 54 1.45 -6.56 13.89
CA TYR A 54 1.01 -5.71 14.99
C TYR A 54 0.74 -4.29 14.51
N TYR A 55 1.68 -3.71 13.77
CA TYR A 55 1.58 -2.35 13.25
C TYR A 55 0.38 -2.17 12.32
N GLU A 56 0.14 -3.14 11.45
CA GLU A 56 -0.97 -3.09 10.49
C GLU A 56 -2.31 -3.51 11.11
N GLY A 57 -2.31 -4.00 12.34
CA GLY A 57 -3.53 -4.47 12.99
C GLY A 57 -4.07 -5.74 12.37
N PHE A 58 -3.19 -6.64 11.94
CA PHE A 58 -3.57 -7.94 11.40
C PHE A 58 -4.09 -8.84 12.54
N PRO A 59 -5.16 -9.60 12.34
CA PRO A 59 -5.99 -9.74 11.14
C PRO A 59 -7.23 -8.83 11.10
N ILE A 60 -7.35 -7.88 12.03
CA ILE A 60 -8.59 -7.11 12.23
C ILE A 60 -8.72 -5.99 11.18
N LYS A 61 -7.72 -5.08 11.11
CA LYS A 61 -7.73 -3.97 10.15
C LYS A 61 -7.34 -4.46 8.77
N TYR A 62 -6.13 -5.00 8.64
CA TYR A 62 -5.62 -5.55 7.40
C TYR A 62 -5.60 -7.06 7.47
N THR A 63 -5.84 -7.69 6.33
CA THR A 63 -5.60 -9.10 6.12
C THR A 63 -4.40 -9.26 5.20
N LYS A 64 -3.91 -10.48 5.06
CA LYS A 64 -2.81 -10.78 4.15
C LYS A 64 -3.35 -11.41 2.89
N ASP A 65 -2.78 -11.05 1.77
CA ASP A 65 -3.02 -11.72 0.52
C ASP A 65 -1.69 -11.95 -0.19
N PHE A 66 -1.71 -12.72 -1.25
CA PHE A 66 -0.49 -13.14 -1.94
C PHE A 66 -0.68 -13.05 -3.43
N PHE A 67 0.40 -12.78 -4.14
CA PHE A 67 0.44 -12.94 -5.59
C PHE A 67 1.75 -13.60 -5.98
N THR A 68 1.77 -14.19 -7.16
CA THR A 68 2.94 -14.94 -7.63
C THR A 68 3.54 -14.26 -8.85
N ILE A 69 4.84 -13.99 -8.79
CA ILE A 69 5.61 -13.47 -9.92
C ILE A 69 6.85 -14.37 -10.05
N ASN A 70 7.05 -14.95 -11.26
CA ASN A 70 8.20 -15.82 -11.54
C ASN A 70 8.37 -16.92 -10.47
N ASP A 71 7.27 -17.58 -10.12
CA ASP A 71 7.20 -18.64 -9.11
C ASP A 71 7.50 -18.18 -7.68
N GLU A 72 7.69 -16.89 -7.44
CA GLU A 72 7.82 -16.34 -6.11
C GLU A 72 6.46 -15.88 -5.58
N LYS A 73 6.16 -16.30 -4.34
CA LYS A 73 4.95 -15.89 -3.64
C LYS A 73 5.24 -14.66 -2.81
N ILE A 74 4.55 -13.57 -3.10
CA ILE A 74 4.77 -12.30 -2.44
C ILE A 74 3.53 -11.92 -1.64
N MET A 75 3.74 -11.55 -0.38
CA MET A 75 2.68 -11.19 0.55
C MET A 75 2.45 -9.67 0.54
N PHE A 76 1.19 -9.27 0.66
CA PHE A 76 0.85 -7.86 0.89
C PHE A 76 -0.33 -7.77 1.85
N TYR A 77 -0.43 -6.62 2.51
CA TYR A 77 -1.57 -6.34 3.40
C TYR A 77 -2.67 -5.64 2.61
N ILE A 78 -3.91 -6.03 2.88
CA ILE A 78 -5.06 -5.47 2.18
C ILE A 78 -6.25 -5.34 3.14
N ILE A 79 -7.04 -4.29 2.95
CA ILE A 79 -8.33 -4.12 3.64
C ILE A 79 -9.40 -4.66 2.70
N LYS A 80 -9.96 -5.82 3.02
CA LYS A 80 -10.96 -6.46 2.17
C LYS A 80 -12.38 -5.91 2.38
N ARG A 81 -12.66 -5.42 3.58
CA ARG A 81 -13.95 -4.83 3.87
C ARG A 81 -14.09 -3.50 3.14
N GLN A 82 -15.28 -3.25 2.57
CA GLN A 82 -15.53 -1.99 1.89
C GLN A 82 -15.79 -0.86 2.88
N TYR A 83 -15.07 0.23 2.68
CA TYR A 83 -15.26 1.49 3.39
C TYR A 83 -15.42 2.60 2.37
N SER A 84 -16.07 3.69 2.75
CA SER A 84 -16.14 4.87 1.89
C SER A 84 -14.76 5.47 1.67
N PHE A 85 -14.57 6.18 0.57
CA PHE A 85 -13.34 6.89 0.29
C PHE A 85 -13.18 8.06 1.24
N LYS A 86 -11.94 8.32 1.65
CA LYS A 86 -11.61 9.41 2.56
C LYS A 86 -10.22 9.96 2.26
N PRO A 87 -10.06 11.29 2.15
CA PRO A 87 -8.74 11.87 1.88
C PRO A 87 -7.73 11.57 2.98
N PRO A 88 -6.48 11.28 2.61
CA PRO A 88 -5.42 11.14 3.59
C PRO A 88 -4.96 12.51 4.10
N GLN A 89 -4.41 12.54 5.32
CA GLN A 89 -3.81 13.76 5.85
C GLN A 89 -2.38 13.94 5.34
N ARG A 90 -1.89 15.18 5.40
CA ARG A 90 -0.57 15.56 4.86
C ARG A 90 0.57 14.73 5.44
N TRP A 91 0.60 14.53 6.75
CA TRP A 91 1.68 13.75 7.38
C TRP A 91 1.73 12.32 6.87
N TYR A 92 0.56 11.74 6.60
CA TYR A 92 0.44 10.38 6.09
C TYR A 92 0.90 10.30 4.63
N VAL A 93 0.50 11.29 3.83
CA VAL A 93 0.93 11.40 2.43
C VAL A 93 2.45 11.55 2.35
N ASP A 94 3.04 12.34 3.24
CA ASP A 94 4.49 12.56 3.26
C ASP A 94 5.26 11.28 3.52
N ILE A 95 4.74 10.42 4.40
CA ILE A 95 5.33 9.10 4.65
C ILE A 95 5.30 8.23 3.39
N ILE A 96 4.16 8.18 2.72
CA ILE A 96 4.01 7.40 1.48
C ILE A 96 4.93 7.95 0.39
N ASN A 97 4.98 9.26 0.24
CA ASN A 97 5.84 9.93 -0.74
C ASN A 97 7.31 9.59 -0.49
N GLN A 98 7.72 9.57 0.78
CA GLN A 98 9.09 9.19 1.14
C GLN A 98 9.38 7.74 0.75
N GLY A 99 8.41 6.83 0.94
CA GLY A 99 8.54 5.45 0.50
C GLY A 99 8.74 5.34 -1.00
N TYR A 100 8.03 6.13 -1.78
CA TYR A 100 8.21 6.17 -3.24
C TYR A 100 9.63 6.62 -3.60
N LYS A 101 10.13 7.65 -2.92
CA LYS A 101 11.50 8.13 -3.13
C LYS A 101 12.53 7.07 -2.75
N ASP A 102 12.36 6.44 -1.60
CA ASP A 102 13.29 5.43 -1.09
C ASP A 102 13.41 4.23 -2.03
N CYS A 103 12.31 3.85 -2.67
CA CYS A 103 12.27 2.74 -3.62
C CYS A 103 12.50 3.20 -5.06
N ASN A 104 12.76 4.49 -5.29
CA ASN A 104 12.94 5.06 -6.61
C ASN A 104 11.77 4.78 -7.54
N ILE A 105 10.55 4.90 -7.01
CA ILE A 105 9.32 4.74 -7.78
C ILE A 105 8.87 6.11 -8.28
N ASP A 106 8.41 6.17 -9.54
CA ASP A 106 7.88 7.39 -10.13
C ASP A 106 6.66 7.88 -9.34
N ARG A 107 6.73 9.13 -8.88
CA ARG A 107 5.67 9.70 -8.06
C ARG A 107 4.44 10.16 -8.83
N GLU A 108 4.48 10.13 -10.16
CA GLU A 108 3.33 10.53 -10.98
C GLU A 108 2.10 9.67 -10.69
N TYR A 109 2.29 8.37 -10.43
CA TYR A 109 1.19 7.50 -10.04
C TYR A 109 0.53 7.99 -8.75
N LEU A 110 1.34 8.30 -7.72
CA LEU A 110 0.83 8.80 -6.45
C LEU A 110 0.10 10.13 -6.62
N LYS A 111 0.67 11.05 -7.39
CA LYS A 111 0.04 12.34 -7.67
C LYS A 111 -1.34 12.18 -8.30
N LYS A 112 -1.46 11.29 -9.28
CA LYS A 112 -2.75 11.02 -9.94
C LYS A 112 -3.78 10.47 -8.97
N ARG A 113 -3.37 9.54 -8.11
CA ARG A 113 -4.29 8.96 -7.14
C ARG A 113 -4.75 9.98 -6.10
N LEU A 114 -3.85 10.87 -5.68
CA LEU A 114 -4.17 11.91 -4.70
C LEU A 114 -5.10 12.99 -5.24
N ARG A 115 -5.00 13.32 -6.54
CA ARG A 115 -5.89 14.31 -7.16
C ARG A 115 -7.36 13.97 -6.99
N ARG A 116 -7.67 12.68 -6.99
CA ARG A 116 -9.05 12.20 -6.78
C ARG A 116 -9.60 12.66 -5.42
N TYR A 117 -8.74 12.91 -4.45
CA TYR A 117 -9.11 13.35 -3.10
C TYR A 117 -8.83 14.84 -2.88
N ASN A 118 -8.47 15.57 -3.93
CA ASN A 118 -8.08 16.98 -3.86
C ASN A 118 -6.86 17.21 -2.96
N VAL A 119 -5.92 16.28 -3.00
CA VAL A 119 -4.66 16.36 -2.25
C VAL A 119 -3.51 16.54 -3.22
N ASP A 120 -2.70 17.57 -2.98
CA ASP A 120 -1.50 17.84 -3.76
C ASP A 120 -0.29 17.17 -3.12
N LEU A 121 0.71 16.89 -3.95
CA LEU A 121 1.95 16.30 -3.47
C LEU A 121 3.08 17.32 -3.43
#